data_57ea7f8712bf00e31ddc2bfba358f142
#
_entry.id   57ea7f8712bf00e31ddc2bfba358f142
#
_cell.length_a   1.000
_cell.length_b   1.000
_cell.length_c   1.000
_cell.angle_alpha   90.00
_cell.angle_beta   90.00
_cell.angle_gamma   90.00
#
_symmetry.space_group_name_H-M   'P 1'
#
loop_
_entity.id
_entity.type
_entity.pdbx_description
1 polymer ?
#
loop_
_entity_poly.entity_id
_entity_poly.type
_entity_poly.pdbx_seq_one_letter_code
_entity_poly.pdbx_strand_id
1 'polypeptide(L)'
;HDVYYTFGGLIDEVRIWRKALPEQTIRQWMNRPVEASHPAFKSLWGYYNFDDLKEETSINWVGKGHQAYHIRNGRNKYNGKAPLAYAVPNDNTAFKEYDGKQQLFNAVVIQSEWDVDQGSKDDQALKLRIAVQGSRKPLKLTELKLDFTGTTTLADIEQIHIYSTGSEARSVQRKELFGNGHIPEQSMTLCPEQGEEILLQPGINYFLLTFDVRKEATPGHTLYASVPSFRLNGKQYIPETATEEVRKQVTCNNQTHSNIVKVLQWNIWHGGI
;
A
#
# COMPACT_ATOMS: atom_id res chain seq x y z
N HIS A 1 -12.29 -26.99 -30.25
CA HIS A 1 -13.01 -27.08 -28.96
C HIS A 1 -11.95 -26.96 -27.87
N ASP A 2 -11.76 -25.76 -27.34
CA ASP A 2 -10.89 -25.54 -26.20
C ASP A 2 -11.59 -26.09 -24.96
N VAL A 3 -11.11 -27.18 -24.46
CA VAL A 3 -11.58 -27.78 -23.20
C VAL A 3 -10.89 -26.98 -22.10
N TYR A 4 -11.59 -26.01 -21.52
CA TYR A 4 -11.12 -25.32 -20.32
C TYR A 4 -11.26 -26.28 -19.14
N TYR A 5 -10.15 -26.78 -18.63
CA TYR A 5 -10.14 -27.52 -17.39
C TYR A 5 -10.30 -26.54 -16.23
N THR A 6 -11.44 -26.58 -15.57
CA THR A 6 -11.69 -25.79 -14.37
C THR A 6 -11.24 -26.56 -13.13
N PHE A 7 -10.50 -25.91 -12.25
CA PHE A 7 -10.20 -26.48 -10.94
C PHE A 7 -11.45 -26.41 -10.06
N GLY A 8 -11.92 -27.58 -9.60
CA GLY A 8 -13.03 -27.68 -8.66
C GLY A 8 -12.52 -27.87 -7.26
N GLY A 9 -12.30 -26.78 -6.52
CA GLY A 9 -11.76 -26.86 -5.17
C GLY A 9 -11.62 -25.48 -4.53
N LEU A 10 -10.98 -25.44 -3.38
CA LEU A 10 -10.63 -24.22 -2.67
C LEU A 10 -9.19 -23.81 -3.01
N ILE A 11 -8.98 -22.52 -3.22
CA ILE A 11 -7.65 -21.94 -3.42
C ILE A 11 -7.45 -20.91 -2.33
N ASP A 12 -6.33 -21.01 -1.63
CA ASP A 12 -5.96 -20.12 -0.54
C ASP A 12 -4.43 -19.98 -0.46
N GLU A 13 -3.95 -18.92 0.17
CA GLU A 13 -2.52 -18.73 0.45
C GLU A 13 -1.62 -18.84 -0.80
N VAL A 14 -2.02 -18.25 -1.92
CA VAL A 14 -1.22 -18.26 -3.15
C VAL A 14 0.05 -17.42 -2.98
N ARG A 15 1.18 -18.06 -3.20
CA ARG A 15 2.52 -17.47 -2.99
C ARG A 15 3.36 -17.60 -4.24
N ILE A 16 3.89 -16.50 -4.72
CA ILE A 16 4.74 -16.44 -5.92
C ILE A 16 6.13 -15.95 -5.49
N TRP A 17 7.15 -16.74 -5.83
CA TRP A 17 8.52 -16.48 -5.42
C TRP A 17 9.41 -16.24 -6.63
N ARG A 18 10.37 -15.32 -6.51
CA ARG A 18 11.39 -15.06 -7.56
C ARG A 18 12.52 -16.09 -7.59
N LYS A 19 12.49 -17.07 -6.71
CA LYS A 19 13.47 -18.16 -6.66
C LYS A 19 12.80 -19.47 -6.27
N ALA A 20 13.40 -20.59 -6.65
CA ALA A 20 13.02 -21.91 -6.13
C ALA A 20 13.28 -21.97 -4.62
N LEU A 21 12.34 -22.56 -3.89
CA LEU A 21 12.48 -22.79 -2.45
C LEU A 21 12.94 -24.23 -2.20
N PRO A 22 13.81 -24.45 -1.20
CA PRO A 22 14.11 -25.80 -0.71
C PRO A 22 12.83 -26.49 -0.21
N GLU A 23 12.74 -27.80 -0.45
CA GLU A 23 11.60 -28.60 0.00
C GLU A 23 11.32 -28.44 1.50
N GLN A 24 12.37 -28.44 2.31
CA GLN A 24 12.25 -28.25 3.74
C GLN A 24 11.59 -26.90 4.08
N THR A 25 11.93 -25.83 3.38
CA THR A 25 11.31 -24.52 3.57
C THR A 25 9.83 -24.56 3.20
N ILE A 26 9.50 -25.20 2.07
CA ILE A 26 8.10 -25.36 1.65
C ILE A 26 7.31 -26.10 2.73
N ARG A 27 7.80 -27.27 3.17
CA ARG A 27 7.13 -28.08 4.20
C ARG A 27 6.93 -27.35 5.52
N GLN A 28 7.91 -26.56 5.94
CA GLN A 28 7.83 -25.78 7.19
C GLN A 28 6.83 -24.63 7.13
N TRP A 29 6.56 -24.10 5.92
CA TRP A 29 5.78 -22.89 5.73
C TRP A 29 4.44 -23.08 5.01
N MET A 30 4.17 -24.26 4.46
CA MET A 30 2.97 -24.51 3.65
C MET A 30 1.65 -24.37 4.43
N ASN A 31 1.68 -24.57 5.75
CA ASN A 31 0.49 -24.64 6.60
C ASN A 31 0.33 -23.41 7.51
N ARG A 32 0.99 -22.31 7.19
CA ARG A 32 0.90 -21.07 7.97
C ARG A 32 1.05 -19.86 7.06
N PRO A 33 0.50 -18.69 7.46
CA PRO A 33 0.70 -17.45 6.71
C PRO A 33 2.19 -17.14 6.52
N VAL A 34 2.52 -16.45 5.41
CA VAL A 34 3.89 -15.96 5.23
C VAL A 34 4.12 -14.79 6.19
N GLU A 35 5.22 -14.83 6.90
CA GLU A 35 5.67 -13.79 7.83
C GLU A 35 7.01 -13.21 7.37
N ALA A 36 7.37 -12.02 7.87
CA ALA A 36 8.67 -11.40 7.61
C ALA A 36 9.87 -12.26 8.06
N SER A 37 9.64 -13.22 8.97
CA SER A 37 10.62 -14.20 9.44
C SER A 37 10.88 -15.33 8.45
N HIS A 38 10.11 -15.43 7.35
CA HIS A 38 10.32 -16.46 6.35
C HIS A 38 11.72 -16.33 5.71
N PRO A 39 12.54 -17.41 5.63
CA PRO A 39 13.93 -17.32 5.19
C PRO A 39 14.11 -16.81 3.77
N ALA A 40 13.07 -16.87 2.94
CA ALA A 40 13.06 -16.34 1.58
C ALA A 40 12.15 -15.12 1.40
N PHE A 41 11.74 -14.43 2.48
CA PHE A 41 10.77 -13.34 2.44
C PHE A 41 11.10 -12.28 1.38
N LYS A 42 12.37 -11.86 1.27
CA LYS A 42 12.82 -10.89 0.28
C LYS A 42 12.63 -11.32 -1.18
N SER A 43 12.45 -12.61 -1.44
CA SER A 43 12.19 -13.14 -2.78
C SER A 43 10.70 -13.37 -3.07
N LEU A 44 9.82 -13.09 -2.11
CA LEU A 44 8.37 -13.11 -2.30
C LEU A 44 7.98 -12.00 -3.28
N TRP A 45 7.28 -12.36 -4.35
CA TRP A 45 6.84 -11.43 -5.39
C TRP A 45 5.34 -11.19 -5.38
N GLY A 46 4.57 -12.21 -5.02
CA GLY A 46 3.14 -12.11 -4.84
C GLY A 46 2.67 -12.96 -3.69
N TYR A 47 1.75 -12.43 -2.89
CA TYR A 47 1.09 -13.14 -1.80
C TYR A 47 -0.38 -12.72 -1.73
N TYR A 48 -1.26 -13.70 -1.91
CA TYR A 48 -2.71 -13.53 -1.92
C TYR A 48 -3.30 -14.52 -0.93
N ASN A 49 -3.73 -14.02 0.22
CA ASN A 49 -4.31 -14.86 1.28
C ASN A 49 -5.83 -14.98 1.19
N PHE A 50 -6.45 -14.29 0.22
CA PHE A 50 -7.89 -14.29 -0.01
C PHE A 50 -8.79 -13.98 1.19
N ASP A 51 -8.25 -13.45 2.28
CA ASP A 51 -8.99 -13.00 3.46
C ASP A 51 -9.61 -11.61 3.31
N ASP A 52 -9.14 -10.84 2.33
CA ASP A 52 -9.48 -9.45 2.07
C ASP A 52 -10.65 -9.25 1.11
N LEU A 53 -11.44 -10.25 0.92
CA LEU A 53 -12.44 -10.35 -0.14
C LEU A 53 -13.51 -9.29 -0.06
N LYS A 54 -13.21 -8.21 -0.66
CA LYS A 54 -14.18 -7.20 -1.07
C LYS A 54 -14.21 -7.20 -2.60
N GLU A 55 -15.33 -7.71 -3.14
CA GLU A 55 -15.66 -7.59 -4.56
C GLU A 55 -14.88 -8.50 -5.53
N GLU A 56 -14.18 -7.94 -6.52
CA GLU A 56 -13.66 -8.66 -7.69
C GLU A 56 -12.15 -8.83 -7.68
N THR A 57 -11.49 -8.37 -6.61
CA THR A 57 -10.02 -8.38 -6.54
C THR A 57 -9.52 -8.88 -5.20
N SER A 58 -8.36 -9.55 -5.21
CA SER A 58 -7.58 -9.84 -4.02
C SER A 58 -6.29 -9.03 -4.00
N ILE A 59 -5.96 -8.54 -2.83
CA ILE A 59 -4.79 -7.69 -2.61
C ILE A 59 -3.52 -8.53 -2.68
N ASN A 60 -2.51 -8.03 -3.40
CA ASN A 60 -1.17 -8.53 -3.26
C ASN A 60 -0.53 -7.96 -1.97
N TRP A 61 -0.38 -8.78 -0.95
CA TRP A 61 0.17 -8.37 0.34
C TRP A 61 1.62 -7.85 0.26
N VAL A 62 2.37 -8.24 -0.76
CA VAL A 62 3.74 -7.73 -0.99
C VAL A 62 3.76 -6.24 -1.38
N GLY A 63 2.64 -5.73 -1.93
CA GLY A 63 2.48 -4.30 -2.18
C GLY A 63 3.16 -3.76 -3.44
N LYS A 64 3.71 -4.63 -4.29
CA LYS A 64 4.42 -4.26 -5.52
C LYS A 64 3.54 -4.34 -6.78
N GLY A 65 2.32 -3.82 -6.70
CA GLY A 65 1.35 -3.91 -7.79
C GLY A 65 0.74 -5.31 -7.96
N HIS A 66 0.10 -5.55 -9.11
CA HIS A 66 -0.46 -6.85 -9.48
C HIS A 66 -1.51 -7.39 -8.50
N GLN A 67 -2.67 -6.74 -8.45
CA GLN A 67 -3.87 -7.30 -7.81
C GLN A 67 -4.32 -8.54 -8.59
N ALA A 68 -4.81 -9.55 -7.90
CA ALA A 68 -5.49 -10.66 -8.54
C ALA A 68 -6.95 -10.27 -8.83
N TYR A 69 -7.40 -10.54 -10.04
CA TYR A 69 -8.78 -10.30 -10.45
C TYR A 69 -9.57 -11.59 -10.40
N HIS A 70 -10.77 -11.53 -9.82
CA HIS A 70 -11.72 -12.64 -9.86
C HIS A 70 -12.49 -12.60 -11.16
N ILE A 71 -12.11 -13.41 -12.14
CA ILE A 71 -12.83 -13.52 -13.38
C ILE A 71 -14.07 -14.38 -13.14
N ARG A 72 -15.25 -13.75 -13.09
CA ARG A 72 -16.52 -14.46 -12.97
C ARG A 72 -16.97 -14.98 -14.34
N ASN A 73 -16.81 -16.26 -14.57
CA ASN A 73 -17.63 -16.95 -15.57
C ASN A 73 -18.95 -17.35 -14.91
N GLY A 74 -19.95 -16.48 -14.96
CA GLY A 74 -21.38 -16.64 -14.66
C GLY A 74 -21.93 -17.70 -13.69
N ARG A 75 -21.13 -18.66 -13.24
CA ARG A 75 -21.53 -19.79 -12.40
C ARG A 75 -20.71 -19.96 -11.13
N ASN A 76 -19.61 -19.27 -10.96
CA ASN A 76 -18.76 -19.42 -9.77
C ASN A 76 -19.25 -18.48 -8.70
N LYS A 77 -19.96 -19.01 -7.72
CA LYS A 77 -20.23 -18.30 -6.48
C LYS A 77 -18.97 -18.35 -5.65
N TYR A 78 -18.40 -17.19 -5.40
CA TYR A 78 -17.39 -17.02 -4.39
C TYR A 78 -18.06 -17.14 -3.00
N ASN A 79 -17.62 -18.05 -2.18
CA ASN A 79 -18.27 -18.37 -0.91
C ASN A 79 -17.56 -17.84 0.34
N GLY A 80 -16.76 -16.77 0.21
CA GLY A 80 -16.09 -16.22 1.38
C GLY A 80 -14.76 -16.89 1.73
N LYS A 81 -14.28 -16.69 2.93
CA LYS A 81 -12.98 -17.14 3.41
C LYS A 81 -12.84 -18.67 3.27
N ALA A 82 -11.87 -19.08 2.45
CA ALA A 82 -11.39 -20.46 2.57
C ALA A 82 -10.71 -20.59 3.93
N PRO A 83 -11.06 -21.56 4.78
CA PRO A 83 -10.27 -21.82 5.97
C PRO A 83 -8.86 -22.14 5.50
N LEU A 84 -7.86 -21.54 6.14
CA LEU A 84 -6.48 -22.02 6.04
C LEU A 84 -6.54 -23.54 6.00
N ALA A 85 -6.12 -24.13 4.88
CA ALA A 85 -6.27 -25.54 4.65
C ALA A 85 -5.78 -26.25 5.90
N TYR A 86 -6.69 -26.95 6.56
CA TYR A 86 -6.32 -27.73 7.71
C TYR A 86 -5.20 -28.63 7.25
N ALA A 87 -4.01 -28.26 7.64
CA ALA A 87 -2.88 -29.10 7.38
C ALA A 87 -3.28 -30.52 7.77
N VAL A 88 -3.23 -31.39 6.82
CA VAL A 88 -3.12 -32.78 7.17
C VAL A 88 -1.99 -32.83 8.21
N PRO A 89 -2.22 -33.28 9.43
CA PRO A 89 -1.20 -33.34 10.43
C PRO A 89 -0.09 -34.24 9.85
N ASN A 90 0.89 -33.57 9.27
CA ASN A 90 2.15 -34.25 9.15
C ASN A 90 2.85 -33.85 10.45
N ASP A 91 3.63 -34.76 10.94
CA ASP A 91 4.50 -34.74 12.12
C ASP A 91 5.38 -33.47 12.23
N ASN A 92 5.03 -32.40 11.52
CA ASN A 92 5.64 -31.10 11.60
C ASN A 92 5.09 -30.36 12.81
N THR A 93 5.66 -30.66 13.95
CA THR A 93 5.48 -30.00 15.23
C THR A 93 5.86 -28.52 15.25
N ALA A 94 6.17 -27.93 14.10
CA ALA A 94 6.50 -26.51 13.95
C ALA A 94 5.26 -25.64 13.69
N PHE A 95 4.07 -26.02 14.12
CA PHE A 95 2.94 -25.13 14.25
C PHE A 95 3.27 -24.11 15.33
N LYS A 96 3.82 -22.99 14.93
CA LYS A 96 3.90 -21.85 15.82
C LYS A 96 2.49 -21.32 15.93
N GLU A 97 1.88 -21.60 17.07
CA GLU A 97 0.55 -21.08 17.36
C GLU A 97 0.57 -19.56 17.22
N TYR A 98 -0.15 -19.04 16.23
CA TYR A 98 -0.25 -17.60 16.01
C TYR A 98 -1.13 -17.03 17.12
N ASP A 99 -0.56 -16.23 18.01
CA ASP A 99 -1.27 -15.70 19.18
C ASP A 99 -2.24 -14.55 18.85
N GLY A 100 -2.36 -14.24 17.57
CA GLY A 100 -3.24 -13.18 17.06
C GLY A 100 -2.81 -11.76 17.39
N LYS A 101 -1.64 -11.54 18.04
CA LYS A 101 -1.10 -10.21 18.24
C LYS A 101 -0.74 -9.58 16.91
N GLN A 102 -1.00 -8.28 16.82
CA GLN A 102 -0.67 -7.57 15.61
C GLN A 102 0.85 -7.47 15.43
N GLN A 103 1.31 -7.78 14.22
CA GLN A 103 2.71 -7.68 13.82
C GLN A 103 2.82 -7.07 12.42
N LEU A 104 3.89 -6.32 12.20
CA LEU A 104 4.19 -5.77 10.88
C LEU A 104 4.48 -6.91 9.90
N PHE A 105 3.74 -6.96 8.79
CA PHE A 105 4.05 -7.84 7.67
C PHE A 105 5.08 -7.17 6.75
N ASN A 106 4.75 -6.02 6.19
CA ASN A 106 5.67 -5.16 5.45
C ASN A 106 5.17 -3.71 5.43
N ALA A 107 6.05 -2.81 5.00
CA ALA A 107 5.72 -1.43 4.70
C ALA A 107 6.36 -1.01 3.37
N VAL A 108 5.62 -0.28 2.54
CA VAL A 108 6.05 0.10 1.20
C VAL A 108 5.69 1.55 0.94
N VAL A 109 6.64 2.33 0.44
CA VAL A 109 6.40 3.67 -0.09
C VAL A 109 6.09 3.58 -1.58
N ILE A 110 5.00 4.19 -1.99
CA ILE A 110 4.53 4.26 -3.37
C ILE A 110 4.52 5.72 -3.78
N GLN A 111 5.42 6.11 -4.67
CA GLN A 111 5.49 7.47 -5.20
C GLN A 111 4.33 7.75 -6.15
N SER A 112 3.87 9.00 -6.21
CA SER A 112 2.94 9.45 -7.25
C SER A 112 3.73 9.91 -8.47
N GLU A 113 3.33 9.47 -9.65
CA GLU A 113 3.99 9.79 -10.93
C GLU A 113 3.46 11.07 -11.59
N TRP A 114 2.41 11.69 -11.02
CA TRP A 114 1.78 12.87 -11.61
C TRP A 114 2.53 14.14 -11.21
N ASP A 115 2.75 15.02 -12.17
CA ASP A 115 3.22 16.39 -11.92
C ASP A 115 2.20 17.20 -11.11
N VAL A 116 2.60 18.34 -10.60
CA VAL A 116 1.78 19.21 -9.76
C VAL A 116 1.62 20.58 -10.39
N ASP A 117 0.45 21.17 -10.28
CA ASP A 117 0.19 22.52 -10.81
C ASP A 117 0.48 23.60 -9.76
N GLN A 118 0.91 24.77 -10.22
CA GLN A 118 0.98 25.97 -9.37
C GLN A 118 -0.36 26.23 -8.68
N GLY A 119 -0.33 26.44 -7.38
CA GLY A 119 -1.52 26.76 -6.57
C GLY A 119 -2.45 25.58 -6.32
N SER A 120 -2.08 24.37 -6.74
CA SER A 120 -2.85 23.17 -6.43
C SER A 120 -2.83 22.86 -4.94
N LYS A 121 -3.87 22.15 -4.49
CA LYS A 121 -4.05 21.75 -3.11
C LYS A 121 -4.25 20.23 -3.01
N ASP A 122 -3.76 19.66 -1.93
CA ASP A 122 -3.86 18.24 -1.66
C ASP A 122 -3.30 17.32 -2.77
N ASP A 123 -2.29 17.77 -3.51
CA ASP A 123 -1.65 16.95 -4.52
C ASP A 123 -0.87 15.78 -3.90
N GLN A 124 -1.22 14.58 -4.29
CA GLN A 124 -0.60 13.39 -3.75
C GLN A 124 0.89 13.34 -4.08
N ALA A 125 1.75 13.39 -3.06
CA ALA A 125 3.19 13.17 -3.19
C ALA A 125 3.52 11.67 -3.18
N LEU A 126 3.12 10.98 -2.13
CA LEU A 126 3.36 9.54 -1.97
C LEU A 126 2.28 8.89 -1.09
N LYS A 127 2.28 7.57 -1.08
CA LYS A 127 1.55 6.73 -0.11
C LYS A 127 2.52 5.87 0.67
N LEU A 128 2.38 5.86 1.97
CA LEU A 128 2.96 4.82 2.82
C LEU A 128 1.90 3.76 3.06
N ARG A 129 2.15 2.54 2.57
CA ARG A 129 1.32 1.37 2.81
C ARG A 129 1.96 0.53 3.91
N ILE A 130 1.23 0.32 4.99
CA ILE A 130 1.66 -0.55 6.10
C ILE A 130 0.70 -1.74 6.17
N ALA A 131 1.20 -2.94 5.97
CA ALA A 131 0.44 -4.18 6.11
C ALA A 131 0.77 -4.84 7.44
N VAL A 132 -0.26 -5.19 8.20
CA VAL A 132 -0.13 -5.85 9.51
C VAL A 132 -0.99 -7.11 9.56
N GLN A 133 -0.46 -8.14 10.18
CA GLN A 133 -1.18 -9.37 10.48
C GLN A 133 -1.62 -9.37 11.94
N GLY A 134 -2.78 -9.99 12.21
CA GLY A 134 -3.35 -10.05 13.55
C GLY A 134 -4.24 -8.88 13.92
N SER A 135 -5.06 -9.09 14.92
CA SER A 135 -6.05 -8.12 15.39
C SER A 135 -5.94 -7.78 16.87
N ARG A 136 -5.16 -8.58 17.63
CA ARG A 136 -4.96 -8.35 19.08
C ARG A 136 -3.78 -7.44 19.32
N LYS A 137 -3.88 -6.56 20.31
CA LYS A 137 -2.84 -5.59 20.68
C LYS A 137 -2.42 -4.74 19.47
N PRO A 138 -3.29 -3.86 18.96
CA PRO A 138 -3.01 -3.04 17.79
C PRO A 138 -1.67 -2.31 17.88
N LEU A 139 -0.93 -2.29 16.78
CA LEU A 139 0.27 -1.49 16.66
C LEU A 139 -0.11 -0.01 16.53
N LYS A 140 0.66 0.86 17.18
CA LYS A 140 0.48 2.31 17.17
C LYS A 140 1.56 2.94 16.31
N LEU A 141 1.18 3.74 15.32
CA LEU A 141 2.13 4.60 14.61
C LEU A 141 2.48 5.77 15.55
N THR A 142 3.71 5.77 16.04
CA THR A 142 4.19 6.74 17.05
C THR A 142 5.10 7.81 16.47
N GLU A 143 5.65 7.59 15.27
CA GLU A 143 6.56 8.53 14.62
C GLU A 143 6.58 8.27 13.11
N LEU A 144 6.58 9.34 12.33
CA LEU A 144 6.78 9.32 10.89
C LEU A 144 7.90 10.29 10.54
N LYS A 145 9.00 9.80 9.98
CA LYS A 145 10.10 10.63 9.49
C LYS A 145 9.91 10.90 8.00
N LEU A 146 9.97 12.16 7.63
CA LEU A 146 9.88 12.63 6.24
C LEU A 146 11.20 13.27 5.82
N ASP A 147 11.54 13.16 4.55
CA ASP A 147 12.69 13.81 3.94
C ASP A 147 12.32 14.34 2.57
N PHE A 148 12.69 15.59 2.30
CA PHE A 148 12.39 16.32 1.08
C PHE A 148 13.65 16.62 0.25
N THR A 149 14.76 15.92 0.55
CA THR A 149 16.00 16.03 -0.24
C THR A 149 15.72 15.63 -1.68
N GLY A 150 16.04 16.53 -2.61
CA GLY A 150 15.69 16.39 -4.03
C GLY A 150 14.58 17.33 -4.50
N THR A 151 13.90 18.04 -3.57
CA THR A 151 13.08 19.19 -3.89
C THR A 151 13.97 20.38 -4.25
N THR A 152 13.68 21.07 -5.36
CA THR A 152 14.47 22.23 -5.82
C THR A 152 14.47 23.34 -4.79
N THR A 153 13.29 23.71 -4.28
CA THR A 153 13.13 24.62 -3.16
C THR A 153 11.87 24.29 -2.36
N LEU A 154 11.98 24.26 -1.05
CA LEU A 154 10.83 24.07 -0.15
C LEU A 154 9.87 25.27 -0.18
N ALA A 155 10.34 26.44 -0.64
CA ALA A 155 9.50 27.61 -0.76
C ALA A 155 8.34 27.46 -1.76
N ASP A 156 8.39 26.48 -2.67
CA ASP A 156 7.30 26.16 -3.59
C ASP A 156 6.16 25.40 -2.91
N ILE A 157 6.41 24.80 -1.75
CA ILE A 157 5.41 24.08 -0.98
C ILE A 157 4.86 25.01 0.10
N GLU A 158 3.55 25.19 0.13
CA GLU A 158 2.88 25.99 1.15
C GLU A 158 2.72 25.19 2.44
N GLN A 159 2.17 23.98 2.31
CA GLN A 159 1.97 23.02 3.40
C GLN A 159 2.04 21.60 2.89
N ILE A 160 2.26 20.68 3.80
CA ILE A 160 2.09 19.24 3.59
C ILE A 160 1.02 18.72 4.55
N HIS A 161 0.29 17.70 4.11
CA HIS A 161 -0.71 17.04 4.93
C HIS A 161 -0.49 15.53 4.91
N ILE A 162 -0.79 14.88 6.01
CA ILE A 162 -0.77 13.42 6.11
C ILE A 162 -2.16 12.93 6.46
N TYR A 163 -2.74 12.12 5.59
CA TYR A 163 -4.06 11.56 5.78
C TYR A 163 -4.01 10.04 5.97
N SER A 164 -4.85 9.53 6.87
CA SER A 164 -5.19 8.12 6.87
C SER A 164 -6.38 7.90 5.94
N THR A 165 -6.29 6.93 5.05
CA THR A 165 -7.38 6.49 4.17
C THR A 165 -7.88 5.09 4.52
N GLY A 166 -7.44 4.54 5.67
CA GLY A 166 -7.79 3.20 6.10
C GLY A 166 -7.24 2.13 5.18
N SER A 167 -8.04 1.13 4.85
CA SER A 167 -7.64 0.03 3.96
C SER A 167 -7.73 0.35 2.46
N GLU A 168 -8.24 1.52 2.09
CA GLU A 168 -8.48 1.89 0.70
C GLU A 168 -7.46 2.89 0.18
N ALA A 169 -6.77 2.51 -0.89
CA ALA A 169 -5.74 3.35 -1.50
C ALA A 169 -6.27 4.66 -2.12
N ARG A 170 -7.57 4.77 -2.35
CA ARG A 170 -8.24 5.91 -3.01
C ARG A 170 -9.50 6.38 -2.27
N SER A 171 -9.53 6.24 -0.95
CA SER A 171 -10.71 6.64 -0.19
C SER A 171 -11.02 8.13 -0.34
N VAL A 172 -12.29 8.44 -0.54
CA VAL A 172 -12.82 9.81 -0.47
C VAL A 172 -12.85 10.30 0.99
N GLN A 173 -12.91 9.37 1.95
CA GLN A 173 -12.88 9.68 3.37
C GLN A 173 -11.44 9.68 3.85
N ARG A 174 -10.93 10.87 4.15
CA ARG A 174 -9.60 11.09 4.68
C ARG A 174 -9.70 11.60 6.11
N LYS A 175 -8.91 11.03 7.01
CA LYS A 175 -8.69 11.61 8.34
C LYS A 175 -7.29 12.20 8.34
N GLU A 176 -7.17 13.50 8.53
CA GLU A 176 -5.89 14.15 8.72
C GLU A 176 -5.24 13.70 10.03
N LEU A 177 -3.94 13.52 9.99
CA LEU A 177 -3.13 13.02 11.10
C LEU A 177 -2.02 14.02 11.43
N PHE A 178 -1.49 13.93 12.65
CA PHE A 178 -0.37 14.76 13.12
C PHE A 178 -0.68 16.27 13.17
N GLY A 179 -1.94 16.66 13.31
CA GLY A 179 -2.39 18.05 13.27
C GLY A 179 -2.76 18.52 11.86
N ASN A 180 -3.05 19.81 11.71
CA ASN A 180 -3.58 20.40 10.48
C ASN A 180 -2.46 21.08 9.68
N GLY A 181 -1.94 20.40 8.69
CA GLY A 181 -0.94 20.94 7.78
C GLY A 181 0.40 21.31 8.45
N HIS A 182 1.48 21.11 7.75
CA HIS A 182 2.82 21.42 8.24
C HIS A 182 3.61 22.18 7.18
N ILE A 183 4.39 23.16 7.62
CA ILE A 183 5.39 23.80 6.75
C ILE A 183 6.56 22.82 6.64
N PRO A 184 6.97 22.42 5.40
CA PRO A 184 8.01 21.41 5.24
C PRO A 184 9.38 21.97 5.60
N GLU A 185 10.17 21.14 6.28
CA GLU A 185 11.61 21.31 6.48
C GLU A 185 12.33 20.23 5.67
N GLN A 186 13.64 20.40 5.41
CA GLN A 186 14.45 19.47 4.63
C GLN A 186 14.31 18.02 5.14
N SER A 187 14.26 17.84 6.45
CA SER A 187 13.95 16.59 7.12
C SER A 187 13.14 16.90 8.37
N MET A 188 12.03 16.23 8.55
CA MET A 188 11.16 16.46 9.70
C MET A 188 10.64 15.15 10.27
N THR A 189 10.27 15.21 11.54
CA THR A 189 9.68 14.08 12.26
C THR A 189 8.33 14.50 12.83
N LEU A 190 7.29 13.75 12.46
CA LEU A 190 5.95 13.96 12.93
C LEU A 190 5.59 12.91 13.97
N CYS A 191 4.99 13.36 15.08
CA CYS A 191 4.45 12.52 16.14
C CYS A 191 2.98 12.88 16.36
N PRO A 192 2.13 11.92 16.76
CA PRO A 192 0.77 12.22 17.15
C PRO A 192 0.70 13.29 18.24
N GLU A 193 -0.30 14.14 18.20
CA GLU A 193 -0.54 15.13 19.27
C GLU A 193 -0.74 14.45 20.62
N GLN A 194 -0.53 15.21 21.69
CA GLN A 194 -0.65 14.67 23.04
C GLN A 194 -2.08 14.13 23.29
N GLY A 195 -2.17 12.84 23.59
CA GLY A 195 -3.44 12.15 23.82
C GLY A 195 -4.04 11.50 22.56
N GLU A 196 -3.49 11.72 21.39
CA GLU A 196 -3.89 11.03 20.17
C GLU A 196 -3.13 9.72 19.96
N GLU A 197 -3.85 8.70 19.50
CA GLU A 197 -3.28 7.40 19.15
C GLU A 197 -3.65 7.05 17.71
N ILE A 198 -2.65 6.79 16.88
CA ILE A 198 -2.85 6.30 15.52
C ILE A 198 -2.72 4.78 15.53
N LEU A 199 -3.84 4.09 15.73
CA LEU A 199 -3.92 2.64 15.78
C LEU A 199 -4.03 2.06 14.36
N LEU A 200 -3.20 1.05 14.06
CA LEU A 200 -3.30 0.32 12.81
C LEU A 200 -4.47 -0.68 12.85
N GLN A 201 -5.23 -0.71 11.76
CA GLN A 201 -6.27 -1.71 11.56
C GLN A 201 -5.66 -3.02 11.06
N PRO A 202 -6.26 -4.18 11.37
CA PRO A 202 -5.84 -5.45 10.76
C PRO A 202 -5.87 -5.36 9.24
N GLY A 203 -4.84 -5.88 8.58
CA GLY A 203 -4.72 -5.82 7.15
C GLY A 203 -3.88 -4.63 6.68
N ILE A 204 -4.33 -3.93 5.65
CA ILE A 204 -3.60 -2.85 5.01
C ILE A 204 -4.06 -1.50 5.54
N ASN A 205 -3.09 -0.64 5.84
CA ASN A 205 -3.30 0.74 6.24
C ASN A 205 -2.55 1.64 5.25
N TYR A 206 -3.24 2.64 4.70
CA TYR A 206 -2.65 3.64 3.82
C TYR A 206 -2.55 5.00 4.50
N PHE A 207 -1.37 5.60 4.38
CA PHE A 207 -1.10 6.96 4.79
C PHE A 207 -0.69 7.75 3.54
N LEU A 208 -1.40 8.83 3.28
CA LEU A 208 -1.23 9.66 2.10
C LEU A 208 -0.52 10.95 2.51
N LEU A 209 0.64 11.22 1.91
CA LEU A 209 1.29 12.53 1.99
C LEU A 209 0.88 13.34 0.78
N THR A 210 0.44 14.58 1.01
CA THR A 210 0.08 15.53 -0.04
C THR A 210 0.86 16.83 0.08
N PHE A 211 0.97 17.55 -1.04
CA PHE A 211 1.49 18.90 -1.13
C PHE A 211 0.36 19.89 -1.39
N ASP A 212 0.41 21.03 -0.69
CA ASP A 212 -0.18 22.28 -1.12
C ASP A 212 0.89 23.10 -1.82
N VAL A 213 0.74 23.32 -3.10
CA VAL A 213 1.72 24.05 -3.93
C VAL A 213 1.38 25.52 -3.95
N ARG A 214 2.39 26.39 -3.76
CA ARG A 214 2.17 27.84 -3.82
C ARG A 214 1.80 28.29 -5.24
N LYS A 215 1.00 29.35 -5.32
CA LYS A 215 0.66 29.98 -6.61
C LYS A 215 1.88 30.56 -7.32
N GLU A 216 2.85 31.00 -6.53
CA GLU A 216 4.11 31.58 -6.97
C GLU A 216 5.21 30.54 -7.18
N ALA A 217 4.93 29.25 -6.98
CA ALA A 217 5.89 28.18 -7.23
C ALA A 217 6.43 28.27 -8.66
N THR A 218 7.72 28.00 -8.83
CA THR A 218 8.38 28.19 -10.12
C THR A 218 8.18 26.96 -11.04
N PRO A 219 7.57 27.11 -12.22
CA PRO A 219 7.45 26.02 -13.18
C PRO A 219 8.81 25.43 -13.56
N GLY A 220 8.88 24.10 -13.68
CA GLY A 220 10.10 23.36 -13.94
C GLY A 220 10.90 23.00 -12.69
N HIS A 221 10.60 23.59 -11.54
CA HIS A 221 11.13 23.08 -10.27
C HIS A 221 10.58 21.69 -9.96
N THR A 222 11.33 20.92 -9.20
CA THR A 222 10.95 19.57 -8.81
C THR A 222 10.59 19.51 -7.33
N LEU A 223 9.53 18.77 -7.01
CA LEU A 223 9.11 18.46 -5.66
C LEU A 223 9.32 16.96 -5.41
N TYR A 224 9.85 16.64 -4.25
CA TYR A 224 10.13 15.28 -3.84
C TYR A 224 9.83 15.08 -2.35
N ALA A 225 9.37 13.90 -1.99
CA ALA A 225 9.24 13.48 -0.60
C ALA A 225 9.58 12.00 -0.47
N SER A 226 10.15 11.63 0.66
CA SER A 226 10.37 10.23 1.04
C SER A 226 10.02 9.98 2.50
N VAL A 227 9.90 8.70 2.85
CA VAL A 227 9.72 8.23 4.23
C VAL A 227 10.94 7.37 4.59
N PRO A 228 12.02 7.95 5.12
CA PRO A 228 13.20 7.20 5.51
C PRO A 228 12.93 6.16 6.59
N SER A 229 12.04 6.46 7.53
CA SER A 229 11.64 5.54 8.59
C SER A 229 10.32 5.96 9.25
N PHE A 230 9.73 5.03 9.98
CA PHE A 230 8.59 5.25 10.86
C PHE A 230 8.73 4.37 12.12
N ARG A 231 7.96 4.67 13.17
CA ARG A 231 7.98 3.86 14.40
C ARG A 231 6.60 3.30 14.70
N LEU A 232 6.59 2.01 15.03
CA LEU A 232 5.41 1.34 15.60
C LEU A 232 5.73 0.93 17.03
N ASN A 233 4.90 1.37 17.97
CA ASN A 233 5.13 1.15 19.41
C ASN A 233 6.57 1.52 19.83
N GLY A 234 7.14 2.59 19.28
CA GLY A 234 8.51 3.04 19.54
C GLY A 234 9.63 2.28 18.80
N LYS A 235 9.33 1.13 18.17
CA LYS A 235 10.30 0.38 17.35
C LYS A 235 10.38 0.98 15.96
N GLN A 236 11.59 1.27 15.48
CA GLN A 236 11.84 1.84 14.16
C GLN A 236 11.79 0.78 13.07
N TYR A 237 11.22 1.17 11.93
CA TYR A 237 11.15 0.39 10.70
C TYR A 237 11.51 1.27 9.50
N ILE A 238 12.07 0.64 8.47
CA ILE A 238 12.40 1.27 7.18
C ILE A 238 11.47 0.66 6.14
N PRO A 239 10.63 1.45 5.47
CA PRO A 239 9.78 0.92 4.42
C PRO A 239 10.58 0.55 3.16
N GLU A 240 10.09 -0.39 2.38
CA GLU A 240 10.58 -0.63 1.02
C GLU A 240 10.05 0.46 0.07
N THR A 241 10.79 0.77 -1.00
CA THR A 241 10.31 1.63 -2.07
C THR A 241 9.78 0.75 -3.21
N ALA A 242 8.52 0.94 -3.60
CA ALA A 242 7.87 0.13 -4.63
C ALA A 242 8.29 0.53 -6.04
N THR A 243 8.60 1.80 -6.24
CA THR A 243 8.98 2.41 -7.52
C THR A 243 10.34 3.07 -7.40
N GLU A 244 10.96 3.39 -8.53
CA GLU A 244 12.14 4.25 -8.54
C GLU A 244 11.80 5.64 -7.98
N GLU A 245 12.83 6.40 -7.64
CA GLU A 245 12.68 7.77 -7.15
C GLU A 245 11.98 8.63 -8.21
N VAL A 246 10.77 9.10 -7.92
CA VAL A 246 10.00 9.96 -8.82
C VAL A 246 9.99 11.37 -8.28
N ARG A 247 10.45 12.31 -9.09
CA ARG A 247 10.41 13.74 -8.81
C ARG A 247 9.31 14.38 -9.64
N LYS A 248 8.40 15.05 -8.96
CA LYS A 248 7.28 15.75 -9.59
C LYS A 248 7.76 17.11 -10.10
N GLN A 249 7.38 17.47 -11.33
CA GLN A 249 7.62 18.82 -11.81
C GLN A 249 6.46 19.74 -11.45
N VAL A 250 6.79 20.98 -11.10
CA VAL A 250 5.81 22.04 -10.99
C VAL A 250 5.46 22.51 -12.40
N THR A 251 4.19 22.45 -12.75
CA THR A 251 3.66 22.91 -14.04
C THR A 251 2.94 24.24 -13.89
N CYS A 252 2.87 25.02 -14.98
CA CYS A 252 2.07 26.25 -15.00
C CYS A 252 0.61 25.88 -14.78
N ASN A 253 -0.05 26.59 -13.87
CA ASN A 253 -1.50 26.53 -13.80
C ASN A 253 -2.09 27.27 -15.01
N ASN A 254 -2.17 26.57 -16.14
CA ASN A 254 -2.81 27.09 -17.35
C ASN A 254 -4.33 27.10 -17.21
N GLN A 255 -4.84 27.68 -16.12
CA GLN A 255 -6.28 27.98 -16.00
C GLN A 255 -6.70 29.15 -16.90
N THR A 256 -5.98 29.41 -18.00
CA THR A 256 -6.47 30.22 -19.08
C THR A 256 -7.22 29.36 -20.08
N HIS A 257 -8.50 29.15 -19.79
CA HIS A 257 -9.54 28.94 -20.80
C HIS A 257 -9.24 27.96 -21.95
N SER A 258 -8.96 26.72 -21.65
CA SER A 258 -9.40 25.70 -22.59
C SER A 258 -10.58 24.96 -21.97
N ASN A 259 -11.75 25.11 -22.57
CA ASN A 259 -12.91 24.25 -22.35
C ASN A 259 -12.60 22.82 -22.85
N ILE A 260 -11.39 22.33 -22.61
CA ILE A 260 -10.99 20.97 -22.95
C ILE A 260 -11.39 20.09 -21.79
N VAL A 261 -12.62 19.61 -21.85
CA VAL A 261 -13.04 18.46 -21.06
C VAL A 261 -12.23 17.28 -21.57
N LYS A 262 -11.23 16.83 -20.81
CA LYS A 262 -10.58 15.53 -21.08
C LYS A 262 -11.57 14.44 -20.72
N VAL A 263 -12.39 14.05 -21.67
CA VAL A 263 -13.26 12.87 -21.54
C VAL A 263 -12.40 11.64 -21.78
N LEU A 264 -12.07 10.92 -20.74
CA LEU A 264 -11.51 9.59 -20.85
C LEU A 264 -12.64 8.65 -21.25
N GLN A 265 -12.85 8.47 -22.55
CA GLN A 265 -13.82 7.51 -23.08
C GLN A 265 -13.18 6.12 -23.09
N TRP A 266 -13.53 5.29 -22.11
CA TRP A 266 -13.23 3.87 -22.14
C TRP A 266 -14.21 3.19 -23.10
N ASN A 267 -13.78 2.94 -24.33
CA ASN A 267 -14.47 2.03 -25.20
C ASN A 267 -14.22 0.59 -24.72
N ILE A 268 -15.12 0.06 -23.91
CA ILE A 268 -15.20 -1.38 -23.68
C ILE A 268 -15.79 -1.96 -24.96
N TRP A 269 -14.94 -2.54 -25.77
CA TRP A 269 -15.36 -3.29 -26.94
C TRP A 269 -16.00 -4.61 -26.47
N HIS A 270 -17.30 -4.64 -26.30
CA HIS A 270 -18.03 -5.89 -26.27
C HIS A 270 -18.04 -6.44 -27.68
N GLY A 271 -17.10 -7.32 -28.00
CA GLY A 271 -17.17 -8.18 -29.16
C GLY A 271 -18.45 -9.00 -29.07
N GLY A 272 -19.47 -8.56 -29.74
CA GLY A 272 -20.67 -9.36 -29.98
C GLY A 272 -20.34 -10.51 -30.90
N ILE A 273 -21.06 -11.59 -30.69
CA ILE A 273 -21.32 -12.86 -31.36
C ILE A 273 -20.47 -13.98 -30.81
#